data_534212831a40d2f8904ffb5f4658e5b7
#
_entry.id   534212831a40d2f8904ffb5f4658e5b7
#
_cell.length_a   1.000
_cell.length_b   1.000
_cell.length_c   1.000
_cell.angle_alpha   90.00
_cell.angle_beta   90.00
_cell.angle_gamma   90.00
#
_symmetry.space_group_name_H-M   'P 1'
#
loop_
_entity.id
_entity.type
_entity.pdbx_description
1 polymer ?
#
loop_
_entity_poly.entity_id
_entity_poly.type
_entity_poly.pdbx_seq_one_letter_code
_entity_poly.pdbx_strand_id
1 'polypeptide(L)'
;DRWNKKLLLKKKLLKVIENNFIKYGFDPLETPSFEIAENIGSFLAEDESNPMSDVFSFKDGTKDITLRYDLSSPLARFVAQNNQDLPPIFKRYAIQNVFRNEKAGNARYREFTQADCDIVGNVNPAQANAELCNLIASTLLECSLKTDQFIINVSNRKIIQGLIKDLKIPDSKQTKVMRAIDKLDKPGFGLRGVEDLL
;
A
#
# COMPACT_ATOMS: atom_id res chain seq x y z
N ASP A 1 9.35 -0.50 -21.50
CA ASP A 1 10.52 -1.34 -21.29
C ASP A 1 11.60 -0.60 -20.52
N ARG A 2 12.37 -1.34 -19.70
CA ARG A 2 13.54 -0.81 -18.99
C ARG A 2 14.77 -1.63 -19.37
N TRP A 3 15.85 -0.95 -19.75
CA TRP A 3 17.08 -1.59 -20.17
C TRP A 3 18.32 -0.78 -19.79
N ASN A 4 19.52 -1.40 -19.85
CA ASN A 4 20.81 -0.78 -19.62
C ASN A 4 20.88 0.01 -18.30
N LYS A 5 21.37 1.24 -18.29
CA LYS A 5 21.61 2.08 -17.10
C LYS A 5 20.36 2.22 -16.22
N LYS A 6 19.16 2.42 -16.81
CA LYS A 6 17.90 2.54 -16.06
C LYS A 6 17.55 1.26 -15.28
N LEU A 7 17.77 0.09 -15.90
CA LEU A 7 17.52 -1.19 -15.23
C LEU A 7 18.56 -1.46 -14.14
N LEU A 8 19.82 -1.14 -14.40
CA LEU A 8 20.89 -1.28 -13.39
C LEU A 8 20.65 -0.40 -12.17
N LEU A 9 20.23 0.86 -12.37
CA LEU A 9 19.87 1.78 -11.28
C LEU A 9 18.68 1.23 -10.47
N LYS A 10 17.63 0.73 -11.15
CA LYS A 10 16.51 0.08 -10.46
C LYS A 10 17.00 -1.08 -9.59
N LYS A 11 17.79 -1.99 -10.14
CA LYS A 11 18.32 -3.15 -9.39
C LYS A 11 19.15 -2.71 -8.19
N LYS A 12 20.00 -1.68 -8.35
CA LYS A 12 20.78 -1.12 -7.24
C LYS A 12 19.89 -0.54 -6.14
N LEU A 13 18.86 0.23 -6.51
CA LEU A 13 17.88 0.78 -5.57
C LEU A 13 17.16 -0.33 -4.81
N LEU A 14 16.63 -1.33 -5.52
CA LEU A 14 15.92 -2.45 -4.88
C LEU A 14 16.83 -3.22 -3.92
N LYS A 15 18.14 -3.36 -4.25
CA LYS A 15 19.09 -4.02 -3.35
C LYS A 15 19.35 -3.22 -2.07
N VAL A 16 19.40 -1.90 -2.14
CA VAL A 16 19.49 -1.05 -0.94
C VAL A 16 18.25 -1.21 -0.07
N ILE A 17 17.05 -1.19 -0.67
CA ILE A 17 15.79 -1.38 0.05
C ILE A 17 15.76 -2.75 0.73
N GLU A 18 16.05 -3.81 -0.01
CA GLU A 18 16.09 -5.19 0.49
C GLU A 18 17.05 -5.33 1.68
N ASN A 19 18.27 -4.82 1.56
CA ASN A 19 19.26 -4.87 2.63
C ASN A 19 18.76 -4.18 3.91
N ASN A 20 18.04 -3.06 3.77
CA ASN A 20 17.44 -2.40 4.93
C ASN A 20 16.32 -3.23 5.55
N PHE A 21 15.44 -3.85 4.76
CA PHE A 21 14.43 -4.77 5.30
C PHE A 21 15.08 -5.88 6.13
N ILE A 22 16.10 -6.54 5.59
CA ILE A 22 16.84 -7.61 6.28
C ILE A 22 17.50 -7.07 7.56
N LYS A 23 18.14 -5.90 7.51
CA LYS A 23 18.80 -5.25 8.66
C LYS A 23 17.82 -4.97 9.81
N TYR A 24 16.55 -4.67 9.50
CA TYR A 24 15.49 -4.45 10.48
C TYR A 24 14.75 -5.75 10.87
N GLY A 25 15.23 -6.91 10.43
CA GLY A 25 14.72 -8.23 10.81
C GLY A 25 13.43 -8.62 10.11
N PHE A 26 13.22 -8.15 8.89
CA PHE A 26 12.11 -8.61 8.05
C PHE A 26 12.55 -9.79 7.20
N ASP A 27 11.71 -10.83 7.15
CA ASP A 27 11.92 -12.03 6.34
C ASP A 27 11.29 -11.86 4.94
N PRO A 28 11.89 -12.43 3.89
CA PRO A 28 11.33 -12.38 2.55
C PRO A 28 10.07 -13.23 2.43
N LEU A 29 9.06 -12.70 1.74
CA LEU A 29 7.87 -13.44 1.34
C LEU A 29 7.58 -13.16 -0.14
N GLU A 30 7.49 -14.22 -0.95
CA GLU A 30 6.99 -14.13 -2.32
C GLU A 30 5.62 -14.81 -2.41
N THR A 31 4.68 -14.13 -3.05
CA THR A 31 3.34 -14.65 -3.30
C THR A 31 3.08 -14.71 -4.82
N PRO A 32 2.16 -15.57 -5.29
CA PRO A 32 1.80 -15.63 -6.69
C PRO A 32 1.29 -14.29 -7.23
N SER A 33 1.51 -14.03 -8.53
CA SER A 33 0.94 -12.86 -9.20
C SER A 33 -0.56 -12.99 -9.47
N PHE A 34 -1.07 -14.21 -9.46
CA PHE A 34 -2.48 -14.54 -9.64
C PHE A 34 -3.12 -14.82 -8.29
N GLU A 35 -4.28 -14.23 -8.06
CA GLU A 35 -5.10 -14.46 -6.87
C GLU A 35 -6.53 -14.83 -7.29
N ILE A 36 -7.23 -15.62 -6.49
CA ILE A 36 -8.66 -15.84 -6.66
C ILE A 36 -9.37 -14.53 -6.33
N ALA A 37 -10.29 -14.09 -7.19
CA ALA A 37 -10.97 -12.79 -7.06
C ALA A 37 -11.63 -12.59 -5.70
N GLU A 38 -12.22 -13.65 -5.13
CA GLU A 38 -12.85 -13.62 -3.80
C GLU A 38 -11.88 -13.25 -2.67
N ASN A 39 -10.57 -13.54 -2.83
CA ASN A 39 -9.55 -13.25 -1.82
C ASN A 39 -9.17 -11.75 -1.76
N ILE A 40 -9.43 -10.99 -2.82
CA ILE A 40 -9.07 -9.56 -2.86
C ILE A 40 -10.09 -8.72 -2.07
N GLY A 41 -11.34 -9.19 -1.98
CA GLY A 41 -12.42 -8.49 -1.28
C GLY A 41 -12.93 -7.24 -2.01
N SER A 42 -14.02 -6.69 -1.48
CA SER A 42 -14.73 -5.54 -2.07
C SER A 42 -14.17 -4.17 -1.63
N PHE A 43 -13.13 -4.14 -0.81
CA PHE A 43 -12.62 -2.89 -0.20
C PHE A 43 -11.83 -1.98 -1.16
N LEU A 44 -11.47 -2.50 -2.33
CA LEU A 44 -10.72 -1.73 -3.35
C LEU A 44 -11.61 -0.81 -4.19
N ALA A 45 -12.93 -0.97 -4.12
CA ALA A 45 -13.83 -0.25 -5.00
C ALA A 45 -14.02 1.21 -4.60
N GLU A 46 -13.70 2.15 -5.50
CA GLU A 46 -14.26 3.51 -5.46
C GLU A 46 -15.75 3.49 -5.88
N ASP A 47 -16.13 2.55 -6.72
CA ASP A 47 -17.49 2.34 -7.24
C ASP A 47 -18.08 1.05 -6.65
N GLU A 48 -19.06 1.20 -5.76
CA GLU A 48 -19.79 0.07 -5.15
C GLU A 48 -20.53 -0.78 -6.19
N SER A 49 -20.86 -0.20 -7.35
CA SER A 49 -21.52 -0.91 -8.45
C SER A 49 -20.56 -1.78 -9.27
N ASN A 50 -19.26 -1.50 -9.23
CA ASN A 50 -18.23 -2.29 -9.92
C ASN A 50 -16.94 -2.41 -9.09
N PRO A 51 -16.95 -3.22 -8.02
CA PRO A 51 -15.83 -3.35 -7.08
C PRO A 51 -14.52 -3.86 -7.69
N MET A 52 -14.55 -4.38 -8.90
CA MET A 52 -13.39 -4.94 -9.59
C MET A 52 -12.89 -4.06 -10.76
N SER A 53 -13.41 -2.82 -10.91
CA SER A 53 -13.07 -1.95 -12.06
C SER A 53 -11.57 -1.66 -12.18
N ASP A 54 -10.87 -1.55 -11.06
CA ASP A 54 -9.45 -1.22 -11.02
C ASP A 54 -8.53 -2.44 -10.96
N VAL A 55 -9.10 -3.66 -11.06
CA VAL A 55 -8.38 -4.92 -11.00
C VAL A 55 -8.36 -5.58 -12.38
N PHE A 56 -7.21 -6.13 -12.78
CA PHE A 56 -7.15 -7.02 -13.94
C PHE A 56 -7.69 -8.38 -13.57
N SER A 57 -8.78 -8.78 -14.19
CA SER A 57 -9.41 -10.07 -13.95
C SER A 57 -9.65 -10.85 -15.26
N PHE A 58 -9.66 -12.17 -15.16
CA PHE A 58 -9.98 -13.08 -16.24
C PHE A 58 -10.54 -14.39 -15.68
N LYS A 59 -11.16 -15.19 -16.53
CA LYS A 59 -11.71 -16.50 -16.14
C LYS A 59 -10.72 -17.62 -16.43
N ASP A 60 -10.52 -18.49 -15.43
CA ASP A 60 -9.86 -19.77 -15.57
C ASP A 60 -10.88 -20.89 -15.24
N GLY A 61 -11.49 -21.45 -16.27
CA GLY A 61 -12.63 -22.34 -16.12
C GLY A 61 -13.80 -21.67 -15.42
N THR A 62 -14.15 -22.15 -14.21
CA THR A 62 -15.23 -21.60 -13.39
C THR A 62 -14.79 -20.54 -12.40
N LYS A 63 -13.49 -20.31 -12.25
CA LYS A 63 -12.94 -19.38 -11.28
C LYS A 63 -12.64 -18.04 -11.90
N ASP A 64 -12.96 -16.98 -11.19
CA ASP A 64 -12.49 -15.64 -11.50
C ASP A 64 -11.12 -15.45 -10.86
N ILE A 65 -10.11 -15.21 -11.71
CA ILE A 65 -8.73 -14.98 -11.33
C ILE A 65 -8.39 -13.50 -11.55
N THR A 66 -7.58 -12.95 -10.67
CA THR A 66 -7.12 -11.56 -10.76
C THR A 66 -5.61 -11.48 -10.69
N LEU A 67 -5.04 -10.45 -11.29
CA LEU A 67 -3.68 -10.06 -10.98
C LEU A 67 -3.68 -9.29 -9.65
N ARG A 68 -2.71 -9.59 -8.78
CA ARG A 68 -2.61 -8.91 -7.47
C ARG A 68 -2.52 -7.39 -7.64
N TYR A 69 -3.38 -6.69 -6.93
CA TYR A 69 -3.45 -5.22 -6.94
C TYR A 69 -2.42 -4.59 -5.99
N ASP A 70 -2.11 -5.29 -4.90
CA ASP A 70 -1.18 -4.92 -3.84
C ASP A 70 -0.42 -6.17 -3.33
N LEU A 71 0.36 -6.01 -2.28
CA LEU A 71 1.06 -7.12 -1.61
C LEU A 71 0.48 -7.43 -0.22
N SER A 72 -0.50 -6.64 0.25
CA SER A 72 -1.13 -6.80 1.56
C SER A 72 -2.24 -7.85 1.53
N SER A 73 -3.08 -7.89 0.46
CA SER A 73 -4.11 -8.93 0.32
C SER A 73 -3.52 -10.34 0.23
N PRO A 74 -2.47 -10.59 -0.59
CA PRO A 74 -1.76 -11.86 -0.60
C PRO A 74 -1.13 -12.22 0.76
N LEU A 75 -0.61 -11.22 1.49
CA LEU A 75 -0.12 -11.43 2.86
C LEU A 75 -1.23 -11.88 3.79
N ALA A 76 -2.38 -11.21 3.78
CA ALA A 76 -3.51 -11.56 4.64
C ALA A 76 -3.95 -13.02 4.42
N ARG A 77 -4.04 -13.45 3.15
CA ARG A 77 -4.32 -14.85 2.79
C ARG A 77 -3.23 -15.79 3.32
N PHE A 78 -1.96 -15.45 3.10
CA PHE A 78 -0.83 -16.26 3.55
C PHE A 78 -0.85 -16.44 5.08
N VAL A 79 -1.05 -15.36 5.83
CA VAL A 79 -1.13 -15.40 7.31
C VAL A 79 -2.33 -16.23 7.76
N ALA A 80 -3.50 -16.10 7.13
CA ALA A 80 -4.66 -16.89 7.47
C ALA A 80 -4.45 -18.40 7.24
N GLN A 81 -3.73 -18.77 6.18
CA GLN A 81 -3.44 -20.17 5.85
C GLN A 81 -2.34 -20.80 6.70
N ASN A 82 -1.39 -20.01 7.22
CA ASN A 82 -0.19 -20.49 7.92
C ASN A 82 -0.12 -19.98 9.37
N ASN A 83 -1.22 -19.51 9.95
CA ASN A 83 -1.24 -18.86 11.26
C ASN A 83 -0.62 -19.69 12.40
N GLN A 84 -0.69 -21.03 12.32
CA GLN A 84 -0.15 -21.92 13.35
C GLN A 84 1.38 -22.07 13.27
N ASP A 85 1.97 -21.84 12.09
CA ASP A 85 3.40 -22.01 11.84
C ASP A 85 4.18 -20.69 11.90
N LEU A 86 3.46 -19.55 11.92
CA LEU A 86 4.07 -18.24 11.97
C LEU A 86 4.47 -17.85 13.40
N PRO A 87 5.57 -17.08 13.57
CA PRO A 87 5.95 -16.57 14.88
C PRO A 87 4.87 -15.59 15.40
N PRO A 88 4.74 -15.41 16.74
CA PRO A 88 3.77 -14.49 17.34
C PRO A 88 3.86 -13.05 16.83
N ILE A 89 5.04 -12.63 16.39
CA ILE A 89 5.30 -11.38 15.68
C ILE A 89 6.00 -11.76 14.39
N PHE A 90 5.28 -11.66 13.29
CA PHE A 90 5.78 -11.96 11.95
C PHE A 90 6.11 -10.65 11.22
N LYS A 91 7.39 -10.46 10.93
CA LYS A 91 7.91 -9.31 10.15
C LYS A 91 8.27 -9.81 8.77
N ARG A 92 7.57 -9.35 7.74
CA ARG A 92 7.84 -9.78 6.36
C ARG A 92 8.14 -8.60 5.45
N TYR A 93 8.94 -8.81 4.42
CA TYR A 93 9.02 -7.90 3.28
C TYR A 93 8.72 -8.62 1.97
N ALA A 94 8.26 -7.87 0.98
CA ALA A 94 8.11 -8.34 -0.39
C ALA A 94 8.51 -7.23 -1.38
N ILE A 95 9.22 -7.61 -2.43
CA ILE A 95 9.59 -6.71 -3.53
C ILE A 95 9.12 -7.35 -4.82
N GLN A 96 7.89 -7.04 -5.22
CA GLN A 96 7.24 -7.72 -6.33
C GLN A 96 6.42 -6.73 -7.19
N ASN A 97 6.11 -7.11 -8.43
CA ASN A 97 5.24 -6.30 -9.27
C ASN A 97 3.77 -6.44 -8.84
N VAL A 98 3.06 -5.33 -8.90
CA VAL A 98 1.61 -5.24 -8.74
C VAL A 98 0.97 -4.66 -9.99
N PHE A 99 -0.33 -4.88 -10.15
CA PHE A 99 -1.04 -4.62 -11.39
C PHE A 99 -2.34 -3.86 -11.09
N ARG A 100 -2.48 -2.68 -11.68
CA ARG A 100 -3.65 -1.82 -11.47
C ARG A 100 -4.27 -1.45 -12.81
N ASN A 101 -5.57 -1.69 -12.96
CA ASN A 101 -6.30 -1.37 -14.17
C ASN A 101 -6.73 0.11 -14.22
N GLU A 102 -6.00 0.96 -13.56
CA GLU A 102 -6.22 2.40 -13.57
C GLU A 102 -5.81 3.03 -14.90
N LYS A 103 -6.33 4.24 -15.18
CA LYS A 103 -5.92 5.02 -16.35
C LYS A 103 -4.45 5.38 -16.21
N ALA A 104 -3.64 4.97 -17.18
CA ALA A 104 -2.22 5.31 -17.23
C ALA A 104 -2.02 6.83 -17.31
N GLY A 105 -1.02 7.35 -16.60
CA GLY A 105 -0.71 8.78 -16.55
C GLY A 105 0.75 9.05 -16.24
N ASN A 106 1.11 10.32 -16.02
CA ASN A 106 2.45 10.67 -15.64
C ASN A 106 2.80 10.03 -14.28
N ALA A 107 3.87 9.21 -14.26
CA ALA A 107 4.31 8.40 -13.12
C ALA A 107 3.29 7.35 -12.62
N ARG A 108 2.18 7.11 -13.35
CA ARG A 108 1.21 6.05 -13.06
C ARG A 108 1.31 4.94 -14.10
N TYR A 109 1.78 3.80 -13.65
CA TYR A 109 1.94 2.60 -14.49
C TYR A 109 0.93 1.56 -14.06
N ARG A 110 0.41 0.79 -15.03
CA ARG A 110 -0.50 -0.33 -14.77
C ARG A 110 0.22 -1.56 -14.19
N GLU A 111 1.54 -1.63 -14.39
CA GLU A 111 2.43 -2.58 -13.75
C GLU A 111 3.62 -1.82 -13.16
N PHE A 112 3.87 -2.00 -11.88
CA PHE A 112 5.02 -1.41 -11.20
C PHE A 112 5.47 -2.27 -10.03
N THR A 113 6.70 -2.06 -9.57
CA THR A 113 7.25 -2.78 -8.43
C THR A 113 6.88 -2.04 -7.15
N GLN A 114 6.25 -2.74 -6.21
CA GLN A 114 6.13 -2.34 -4.82
C GLN A 114 7.24 -2.97 -4.00
N ALA A 115 7.70 -2.26 -2.98
CA ALA A 115 8.55 -2.75 -1.92
C ALA A 115 7.80 -2.51 -0.61
N ASP A 116 7.23 -3.56 -0.07
CA ASP A 116 6.39 -3.55 1.12
C ASP A 116 7.07 -4.25 2.27
N CYS A 117 6.85 -3.75 3.48
CA CYS A 117 7.19 -4.45 4.72
C CYS A 117 6.06 -4.30 5.73
N ASP A 118 5.73 -5.40 6.40
CA ASP A 118 4.62 -5.48 7.34
C ASP A 118 5.06 -6.19 8.62
N ILE A 119 4.43 -5.77 9.73
CA ILE A 119 4.54 -6.40 11.03
C ILE A 119 3.16 -6.92 11.40
N VAL A 120 3.01 -8.24 11.49
CA VAL A 120 1.76 -8.91 11.83
C VAL A 120 1.91 -9.57 13.19
N GLY A 121 0.95 -9.34 14.09
CA GLY A 121 0.95 -9.91 15.42
C GLY A 121 0.51 -8.93 16.50
N ASN A 122 0.63 -9.35 17.75
CA ASN A 122 0.28 -8.51 18.89
C ASN A 122 1.46 -7.60 19.26
N VAL A 123 1.55 -6.45 18.58
CA VAL A 123 2.59 -5.44 18.77
C VAL A 123 2.01 -4.11 19.24
N ASN A 124 2.81 -3.30 19.91
CA ASN A 124 2.43 -1.91 20.18
C ASN A 124 2.47 -1.11 18.87
N PRO A 125 1.33 -0.58 18.37
CA PRO A 125 1.29 0.09 17.08
C PRO A 125 2.20 1.33 17.01
N ALA A 126 2.40 2.06 18.11
CA ALA A 126 3.25 3.23 18.11
C ALA A 126 4.73 2.85 17.93
N GLN A 127 5.17 1.77 18.58
CA GLN A 127 6.53 1.26 18.42
C GLN A 127 6.77 0.72 17.02
N ALA A 128 5.82 -0.07 16.48
CA ALA A 128 5.89 -0.60 15.12
C ALA A 128 5.96 0.54 14.09
N ASN A 129 5.10 1.56 14.21
CA ASN A 129 5.12 2.71 13.33
C ASN A 129 6.43 3.51 13.42
N ALA A 130 6.99 3.69 14.63
CA ALA A 130 8.28 4.36 14.81
C ALA A 130 9.43 3.57 14.15
N GLU A 131 9.41 2.24 14.26
CA GLU A 131 10.38 1.37 13.59
C GLU A 131 10.29 1.51 12.06
N LEU A 132 9.08 1.50 11.50
CA LEU A 132 8.87 1.70 10.06
C LEU A 132 9.34 3.09 9.59
N CYS A 133 9.09 4.14 10.36
CA CYS A 133 9.61 5.48 10.05
C CYS A 133 11.15 5.49 10.03
N ASN A 134 11.80 4.85 11.00
CA ASN A 134 13.26 4.74 11.04
C ASN A 134 13.79 3.92 9.87
N LEU A 135 13.14 2.83 9.50
CA LEU A 135 13.48 2.01 8.34
C LEU A 135 13.41 2.85 7.05
N ILE A 136 12.33 3.61 6.85
CA ILE A 136 12.18 4.48 5.68
C ILE A 136 13.29 5.53 5.64
N ALA A 137 13.55 6.22 6.75
CA ALA A 137 14.61 7.23 6.85
C ALA A 137 15.98 6.64 6.53
N SER A 138 16.34 5.51 7.14
CA SER A 138 17.60 4.80 6.91
C SER A 138 17.75 4.41 5.44
N THR A 139 16.68 3.88 4.83
CA THR A 139 16.67 3.47 3.42
C THR A 139 16.92 4.67 2.50
N LEU A 140 16.27 5.82 2.75
CA LEU A 140 16.44 7.03 1.95
C LEU A 140 17.87 7.58 2.07
N LEU A 141 18.45 7.56 3.27
CA LEU A 141 19.84 7.98 3.50
C LEU A 141 20.82 7.04 2.77
N GLU A 142 20.61 5.73 2.82
CA GLU A 142 21.44 4.75 2.09
C GLU A 142 21.26 4.84 0.57
N CYS A 143 20.13 5.39 0.09
CA CYS A 143 19.93 5.78 -1.31
C CYS A 143 20.65 7.09 -1.68
N SER A 144 21.48 7.64 -0.79
CA SER A 144 22.26 8.87 -0.97
C SER A 144 21.42 10.16 -0.95
N LEU A 145 20.21 10.12 -0.40
CA LEU A 145 19.48 11.34 -0.07
C LEU A 145 20.01 11.95 1.23
N LYS A 146 20.03 13.26 1.29
CA LYS A 146 20.39 14.00 2.52
C LYS A 146 19.15 14.23 3.39
N THR A 147 19.35 14.53 4.67
CA THR A 147 18.25 14.75 5.63
C THR A 147 17.35 15.93 5.28
N ASP A 148 17.82 16.89 4.51
CA ASP A 148 17.08 18.04 4.01
C ASP A 148 16.34 17.81 2.67
N GLN A 149 16.48 16.61 2.09
CA GLN A 149 15.91 16.24 0.79
C GLN A 149 14.64 15.38 0.88
N PHE A 150 14.22 15.01 2.09
CA PHE A 150 12.98 14.26 2.27
C PHE A 150 12.29 14.61 3.59
N ILE A 151 10.99 14.36 3.63
CA ILE A 151 10.15 14.50 4.83
C ILE A 151 9.33 13.22 4.97
N ILE A 152 9.23 12.68 6.17
CA ILE A 152 8.33 11.59 6.51
C ILE A 152 7.12 12.17 7.20
N ASN A 153 5.97 12.18 6.50
CA ASN A 153 4.71 12.63 7.05
C ASN A 153 4.01 11.48 7.77
N VAL A 154 3.67 11.69 9.04
CA VAL A 154 2.92 10.72 9.85
C VAL A 154 1.54 11.28 10.14
N SER A 155 0.50 10.53 9.79
CA SER A 155 -0.89 10.91 10.02
C SER A 155 -1.60 9.86 10.87
N ASN A 156 -2.55 10.33 11.69
CA ASN A 156 -3.41 9.42 12.47
C ASN A 156 -4.88 9.69 12.12
N ARG A 157 -5.51 8.70 11.52
CA ARG A 157 -6.93 8.74 11.13
C ARG A 157 -7.88 9.08 12.28
N LYS A 158 -7.50 8.74 13.52
CA LYS A 158 -8.30 9.07 14.72
C LYS A 158 -8.48 10.58 14.92
N ILE A 159 -7.55 11.41 14.45
CA ILE A 159 -7.66 12.87 14.51
C ILE A 159 -8.86 13.32 13.67
N ILE A 160 -8.94 12.88 12.42
CA ILE A 160 -10.03 13.20 11.50
C ILE A 160 -11.35 12.62 12.00
N GLN A 161 -11.34 11.37 12.49
CA GLN A 161 -12.52 10.74 13.10
C GLN A 161 -13.02 11.51 14.31
N GLY A 162 -12.12 12.03 15.15
CA GLY A 162 -12.45 12.89 16.28
C GLY A 162 -13.15 14.18 15.83
N LEU A 163 -12.62 14.85 14.81
CA LEU A 163 -13.22 16.06 14.23
C LEU A 163 -14.61 15.78 13.62
N ILE A 164 -14.74 14.68 12.86
CA ILE A 164 -16.02 14.26 12.28
C ILE A 164 -17.08 14.05 13.36
N LYS A 165 -16.69 13.42 14.48
CA LYS A 165 -17.58 13.19 15.63
C LYS A 165 -17.95 14.51 16.34
N ASP A 166 -16.98 15.40 16.57
CA ASP A 166 -17.19 16.70 17.20
C ASP A 166 -18.10 17.58 16.37
N LEU A 167 -17.94 17.58 15.06
CA LEU A 167 -18.80 18.26 14.09
C LEU A 167 -20.16 17.59 13.89
N LYS A 168 -20.44 16.48 14.58
CA LYS A 168 -21.70 15.72 14.51
C LYS A 168 -22.08 15.31 13.09
N ILE A 169 -21.10 14.96 12.26
CA ILE A 169 -21.34 14.51 10.89
C ILE A 169 -22.03 13.13 10.93
N PRO A 170 -23.21 12.98 10.30
CA PRO A 170 -23.94 11.72 10.29
C PRO A 170 -23.09 10.55 9.72
N ASP A 171 -23.24 9.36 10.27
CA ASP A 171 -22.48 8.17 9.89
C ASP A 171 -22.57 7.88 8.37
N SER A 172 -23.75 8.11 7.78
CA SER A 172 -23.96 7.95 6.34
C SER A 172 -23.13 8.89 5.47
N LYS A 173 -22.60 9.99 6.01
CA LYS A 173 -21.76 10.96 5.29
C LYS A 173 -20.27 10.85 5.62
N GLN A 174 -19.89 10.18 6.70
CA GLN A 174 -18.50 10.14 7.18
C GLN A 174 -17.52 9.61 6.14
N THR A 175 -17.87 8.52 5.46
CA THR A 175 -17.03 7.94 4.39
C THR A 175 -16.82 8.92 3.24
N LYS A 176 -17.89 9.64 2.84
CA LYS A 176 -17.80 10.67 1.79
C LYS A 176 -16.87 11.80 2.18
N VAL A 177 -17.01 12.30 3.42
CA VAL A 177 -16.17 13.37 3.97
C VAL A 177 -14.70 12.93 4.03
N MET A 178 -14.43 11.73 4.53
CA MET A 178 -13.08 11.18 4.57
C MET A 178 -12.43 11.09 3.17
N ARG A 179 -13.18 10.56 2.19
CA ARG A 179 -12.72 10.48 0.79
C ARG A 179 -12.50 11.85 0.14
N ALA A 180 -13.30 12.86 0.51
CA ALA A 180 -13.11 14.22 0.03
C ALA A 180 -11.82 14.84 0.60
N ILE A 181 -11.57 14.68 1.91
CA ILE A 181 -10.37 15.18 2.58
C ILE A 181 -9.10 14.53 2.01
N ASP A 182 -9.13 13.23 1.70
CA ASP A 182 -8.00 12.51 1.10
C ASP A 182 -7.62 13.06 -0.31
N LYS A 183 -8.47 13.89 -0.91
CA LYS A 183 -8.17 14.54 -2.20
C LYS A 183 -7.57 15.91 -2.05
N LEU A 184 -7.45 16.46 -0.84
CA LEU A 184 -7.00 17.83 -0.59
C LEU A 184 -5.62 18.11 -1.21
N ASP A 185 -4.68 17.17 -1.11
CA ASP A 185 -3.32 17.30 -1.61
C ASP A 185 -3.16 16.81 -3.07
N LYS A 186 -4.24 16.37 -3.71
CA LYS A 186 -4.17 15.95 -5.12
C LYS A 186 -4.03 17.17 -6.04
N PRO A 187 -3.09 17.13 -7.02
CA PRO A 187 -2.92 18.21 -7.99
C PRO A 187 -4.24 18.55 -8.70
N GLY A 188 -4.61 19.82 -8.67
CA GLY A 188 -5.82 20.33 -9.33
C GLY A 188 -7.09 20.27 -8.48
N PHE A 189 -7.03 19.71 -7.27
CA PHE A 189 -8.17 19.66 -6.35
C PHE A 189 -8.16 20.84 -5.36
N GLY A 190 -7.24 20.85 -4.40
CA GLY A 190 -7.15 21.86 -3.36
C GLY A 190 -8.44 21.97 -2.50
N LEU A 191 -8.53 23.03 -1.71
CA LEU A 191 -9.70 23.29 -0.85
C LEU A 191 -11.01 23.39 -1.65
N ARG A 192 -11.01 24.12 -2.77
CA ARG A 192 -12.23 24.30 -3.59
C ARG A 192 -12.75 22.96 -4.14
N GLY A 193 -11.85 22.10 -4.64
CA GLY A 193 -12.26 20.79 -5.14
C GLY A 193 -12.78 19.87 -4.03
N VAL A 194 -12.35 20.05 -2.79
CA VAL A 194 -12.90 19.33 -1.62
C VAL A 194 -14.26 19.89 -1.24
N GLU A 195 -14.45 21.22 -1.23
CA GLU A 195 -15.73 21.88 -0.97
C GLU A 195 -16.81 21.44 -1.97
N ASP A 196 -16.47 21.33 -3.24
CA ASP A 196 -17.38 20.87 -4.31
C ASP A 196 -17.83 19.41 -4.16
N LEU A 197 -17.07 18.60 -3.39
CA LEU A 197 -17.37 17.19 -3.15
C LEU A 197 -18.21 16.94 -1.88
N LEU A 198 -18.24 17.88 -0.95
CA LEU A 198 -18.95 17.77 0.32
C LEU A 198 -20.41 18.22 0.19
#